data_1ed0537715d3f732ea3bd8eb2b90d238
#
_entry.id   1ed0537715d3f732ea3bd8eb2b90d238
#
_cell.length_a   1.000
_cell.length_b   1.000
_cell.length_c   1.000
_cell.angle_alpha   90.00
_cell.angle_beta   90.00
_cell.angle_gamma   90.00
#
_symmetry.space_group_name_H-M   'P 1'
#
loop_
_entity.id
_entity.type
_entity.pdbx_description
1 polymer ?
#
loop_
_entity_poly.entity_id
_entity_poly.type
_entity_poly.pdbx_seq_one_letter_code
_entity_poly.pdbx_strand_id
1 'polypeptide(L)'
;PVAEATTAVGRFTILETIEKCKSIEIEVLYGDTDSLFLKGPTREQIQKIVDWAKEEFGVDLDLDKEYRYVVFSTRKKNYLGVQKDGKVDVKGLTGKKSHTPPFIRKLFYEILEILSKVQSENEFSQSKQKVGDMISQYAKNLKARQIPLNELAFNVMISKAPSEYVKTIPQHIRAAKLLEQTREIKKGDIISYVKIINKPGVKPVEMARPDEIDSAKYMEFMESTFDQILSSMDLDFSTLIGAPKQTGLDQFFWN
;
A
#
# COMPACT_ATOMS: atom_id res chain seq x y z
N PRO A 1 6.56 -12.86 -30.51
CA PRO A 1 5.53 -12.56 -31.50
C PRO A 1 4.09 -12.64 -30.93
N VAL A 2 3.61 -13.80 -30.41
CA VAL A 2 2.21 -13.94 -29.95
C VAL A 2 1.93 -13.07 -28.72
N ALA A 3 2.77 -13.13 -27.67
CA ALA A 3 2.58 -12.33 -26.47
C ALA A 3 2.63 -10.82 -26.74
N GLU A 4 3.48 -10.39 -27.66
CA GLU A 4 3.59 -9.01 -28.09
C GLU A 4 2.34 -8.55 -28.84
N ALA A 5 1.83 -9.39 -29.75
CA ALA A 5 0.58 -9.13 -30.47
C ALA A 5 -0.62 -9.03 -29.51
N THR A 6 -0.74 -9.95 -28.54
CA THR A 6 -1.80 -9.92 -27.53
C THR A 6 -1.75 -8.62 -26.72
N THR A 7 -0.56 -8.20 -26.30
CA THR A 7 -0.39 -6.93 -25.56
C THR A 7 -0.73 -5.70 -26.42
N ALA A 8 -0.37 -5.71 -27.70
CA ALA A 8 -0.68 -4.63 -28.63
C ALA A 8 -2.19 -4.51 -28.86
N VAL A 9 -2.87 -5.63 -29.09
CA VAL A 9 -4.34 -5.67 -29.26
C VAL A 9 -5.04 -5.17 -27.99
N GLY A 10 -4.66 -5.66 -26.79
CA GLY A 10 -5.26 -5.20 -25.55
C GLY A 10 -5.06 -3.70 -25.32
N ARG A 11 -3.88 -3.16 -25.66
CA ARG A 11 -3.62 -1.71 -25.57
C ARG A 11 -4.49 -0.93 -26.57
N PHE A 12 -4.61 -1.41 -27.78
CA PHE A 12 -5.47 -0.81 -28.81
C PHE A 12 -6.91 -0.78 -28.35
N THR A 13 -7.46 -1.92 -27.92
CA THR A 13 -8.85 -2.03 -27.45
C THR A 13 -9.16 -1.06 -26.31
N ILE A 14 -8.27 -0.95 -25.30
CA ILE A 14 -8.53 -0.05 -24.18
C ILE A 14 -8.47 1.42 -24.58
N LEU A 15 -7.57 1.81 -25.49
CA LEU A 15 -7.48 3.17 -26.01
C LEU A 15 -8.71 3.55 -26.82
N GLU A 16 -9.18 2.69 -27.72
CA GLU A 16 -10.41 2.91 -28.47
C GLU A 16 -11.65 2.99 -27.54
N THR A 17 -11.67 2.17 -26.49
CA THR A 17 -12.74 2.23 -25.49
C THR A 17 -12.73 3.59 -24.73
N ILE A 18 -11.55 4.14 -24.43
CA ILE A 18 -11.43 5.48 -23.84
C ILE A 18 -11.98 6.56 -24.79
N GLU A 19 -11.62 6.51 -26.08
CA GLU A 19 -12.14 7.46 -27.08
C GLU A 19 -13.65 7.31 -27.27
N LYS A 20 -14.17 6.10 -27.24
CA LYS A 20 -15.62 5.85 -27.24
C LYS A 20 -16.30 6.46 -26.01
N CYS A 21 -15.75 6.29 -24.81
CA CYS A 21 -16.27 6.93 -23.60
C CYS A 21 -16.34 8.44 -23.75
N LYS A 22 -15.27 9.08 -24.24
CA LYS A 22 -15.24 10.53 -24.50
C LYS A 22 -16.29 10.95 -25.52
N SER A 23 -16.51 10.18 -26.59
CA SER A 23 -17.49 10.53 -27.63
C SER A 23 -18.93 10.53 -27.15
N ILE A 24 -19.23 9.92 -26.01
CA ILE A 24 -20.53 9.89 -25.35
C ILE A 24 -20.51 10.61 -23.99
N GLU A 25 -19.57 11.54 -23.83
CA GLU A 25 -19.44 12.44 -22.69
C GLU A 25 -19.20 11.74 -21.34
N ILE A 26 -18.48 10.60 -21.34
CA ILE A 26 -18.06 9.94 -20.12
C ILE A 26 -16.61 10.31 -19.81
N GLU A 27 -16.38 10.87 -18.63
CA GLU A 27 -15.04 11.13 -18.11
C GLU A 27 -14.38 9.82 -17.65
N VAL A 28 -13.22 9.48 -18.22
CA VAL A 28 -12.39 8.34 -17.81
C VAL A 28 -11.35 8.86 -16.81
N LEU A 29 -11.44 8.41 -15.55
CA LEU A 29 -10.54 8.83 -14.48
C LEU A 29 -9.22 8.06 -14.47
N TYR A 30 -9.26 6.77 -14.78
CA TYR A 30 -8.10 5.88 -14.74
C TYR A 30 -8.32 4.66 -15.62
N GLY A 31 -7.24 4.15 -16.20
CA GLY A 31 -7.24 2.90 -16.97
C GLY A 31 -6.01 2.05 -16.64
N ASP A 32 -6.20 0.74 -16.54
CA ASP A 32 -5.11 -0.21 -16.31
C ASP A 32 -5.39 -1.52 -17.04
N THR A 33 -4.52 -1.86 -17.94
CA THR A 33 -4.46 -3.12 -18.71
C THR A 33 -5.79 -3.56 -19.34
N ASP A 34 -6.80 -3.85 -18.53
CA ASP A 34 -8.10 -4.46 -18.90
C ASP A 34 -9.30 -3.83 -18.19
N SER A 35 -9.10 -2.71 -17.52
CA SER A 35 -10.16 -2.03 -16.75
C SER A 35 -10.11 -0.51 -16.88
N LEU A 36 -11.28 0.12 -16.83
CA LEU A 36 -11.48 1.57 -16.82
C LEU A 36 -12.29 2.01 -15.61
N PHE A 37 -11.89 3.14 -15.02
CA PHE A 37 -12.66 3.83 -13.99
C PHE A 37 -13.36 5.03 -14.63
N LEU A 38 -14.68 5.02 -14.58
CA LEU A 38 -15.55 6.02 -15.19
C LEU A 38 -16.20 6.88 -14.11
N LYS A 39 -16.32 8.17 -14.36
CA LYS A 39 -16.94 9.10 -13.42
C LYS A 39 -18.43 9.22 -13.69
N GLY A 40 -19.23 8.61 -12.82
CA GLY A 40 -20.68 8.76 -12.77
C GLY A 40 -21.45 8.48 -14.06
N PRO A 41 -21.10 7.46 -14.87
CA PRO A 41 -21.86 7.14 -16.07
C PRO A 41 -23.26 6.65 -15.72
N THR A 42 -24.24 6.91 -16.59
CA THR A 42 -25.57 6.29 -16.50
C THR A 42 -25.50 4.82 -16.93
N ARG A 43 -26.49 4.02 -16.51
CA ARG A 43 -26.58 2.63 -16.96
C ARG A 43 -26.71 2.48 -18.48
N GLU A 44 -27.42 3.40 -19.12
CA GLU A 44 -27.55 3.46 -20.57
C GLU A 44 -26.21 3.74 -21.27
N GLN A 45 -25.42 4.66 -20.72
CA GLN A 45 -24.08 4.92 -21.24
C GLN A 45 -23.17 3.72 -21.10
N ILE A 46 -23.19 3.02 -19.94
CA ILE A 46 -22.43 1.79 -19.74
C ILE A 46 -22.85 0.72 -20.79
N GLN A 47 -24.16 0.52 -20.98
CA GLN A 47 -24.65 -0.46 -21.94
C GLN A 47 -24.20 -0.15 -23.37
N LYS A 48 -24.21 1.12 -23.78
CA LYS A 48 -23.68 1.54 -25.08
C LYS A 48 -22.21 1.21 -25.30
N ILE A 49 -21.39 1.31 -24.25
CA ILE A 49 -19.96 0.93 -24.34
C ILE A 49 -19.83 -0.58 -24.44
N VAL A 50 -20.58 -1.34 -23.65
CA VAL A 50 -20.57 -2.81 -23.65
C VAL A 50 -20.98 -3.33 -25.02
N ASP A 51 -22.11 -2.87 -25.57
CA ASP A 51 -22.61 -3.30 -26.88
C ASP A 51 -21.60 -2.95 -28.00
N TRP A 52 -21.10 -1.72 -27.99
CA TRP A 52 -20.10 -1.27 -28.96
C TRP A 52 -18.81 -2.09 -28.90
N ALA A 53 -18.28 -2.39 -27.71
CA ALA A 53 -17.05 -3.19 -27.58
C ALA A 53 -17.25 -4.63 -28.07
N LYS A 54 -18.45 -5.18 -27.88
CA LYS A 54 -18.84 -6.49 -28.40
C LYS A 54 -18.93 -6.50 -29.92
N GLU A 55 -19.54 -5.49 -30.52
CA GLU A 55 -19.72 -5.35 -31.98
C GLU A 55 -18.38 -5.09 -32.67
N GLU A 56 -17.57 -4.17 -32.15
CA GLU A 56 -16.35 -3.72 -32.80
C GLU A 56 -15.16 -4.69 -32.61
N PHE A 57 -15.01 -5.24 -31.40
CA PHE A 57 -13.84 -6.07 -31.05
C PHE A 57 -14.16 -7.49 -30.65
N GLY A 58 -15.43 -7.87 -30.52
CA GLY A 58 -15.83 -9.15 -29.96
C GLY A 58 -15.46 -9.35 -28.50
N VAL A 59 -15.22 -8.25 -27.75
CA VAL A 59 -14.82 -8.27 -26.34
C VAL A 59 -16.04 -8.08 -25.46
N ASP A 60 -16.18 -8.94 -24.45
CA ASP A 60 -17.20 -8.80 -23.42
C ASP A 60 -16.67 -7.87 -22.30
N LEU A 61 -17.34 -6.75 -22.12
CA LEU A 61 -17.11 -5.82 -21.01
C LEU A 61 -18.20 -5.97 -19.97
N ASP A 62 -17.82 -6.00 -18.70
CA ASP A 62 -18.74 -6.08 -17.57
C ASP A 62 -18.55 -4.92 -16.59
N LEU A 63 -19.63 -4.51 -15.92
CA LEU A 63 -19.58 -3.63 -14.78
C LEU A 63 -19.13 -4.43 -13.55
N ASP A 64 -17.83 -4.38 -13.23
CA ASP A 64 -17.26 -5.14 -12.12
C ASP A 64 -17.66 -4.54 -10.75
N LYS A 65 -17.50 -3.21 -10.57
CA LYS A 65 -17.74 -2.56 -9.28
C LYS A 65 -18.26 -1.14 -9.41
N GLU A 66 -19.07 -0.74 -8.44
CA GLU A 66 -19.51 0.64 -8.28
C GLU A 66 -18.94 1.21 -6.98
N TYR A 67 -18.14 2.26 -7.11
CA TYR A 67 -17.55 2.96 -5.97
C TYR A 67 -18.34 4.22 -5.62
N ARG A 68 -18.44 4.50 -4.33
CA ARG A 68 -18.91 5.78 -3.82
C ARG A 68 -17.86 6.86 -4.07
N TYR A 69 -16.60 6.52 -3.84
CA TYR A 69 -15.43 7.29 -4.22
C TYR A 69 -14.19 6.40 -4.33
N VAL A 70 -13.18 6.90 -5.06
CA VAL A 70 -11.87 6.24 -5.21
C VAL A 70 -10.77 7.26 -4.95
N VAL A 71 -9.75 6.83 -4.24
CA VAL A 71 -8.53 7.59 -3.96
C VAL A 71 -7.40 6.95 -4.78
N PHE A 72 -6.93 7.64 -5.82
CA PHE A 72 -5.83 7.17 -6.64
C PHE A 72 -4.51 7.70 -6.09
N SER A 73 -3.48 6.85 -6.01
CA SER A 73 -2.14 7.29 -5.72
C SER A 73 -1.41 7.74 -7.00
N THR A 74 -0.28 8.43 -6.84
CA THR A 74 0.60 8.80 -7.95
C THR A 74 1.30 7.59 -8.59
N ARG A 75 1.26 6.43 -7.96
CA ARG A 75 1.86 5.18 -8.44
C ARG A 75 0.86 4.34 -9.22
N LYS A 76 1.31 3.75 -10.32
CA LYS A 76 0.50 2.83 -11.13
C LYS A 76 0.00 1.66 -10.28
N LYS A 77 -1.23 1.22 -10.53
CA LYS A 77 -1.86 0.04 -9.88
C LYS A 77 -2.05 0.16 -8.37
N ASN A 78 -2.08 1.40 -7.84
CA ASN A 78 -2.30 1.65 -6.42
C ASN A 78 -3.50 2.58 -6.24
N TYR A 79 -4.56 2.05 -5.66
CA TYR A 79 -5.76 2.81 -5.31
C TYR A 79 -6.48 2.22 -4.11
N LEU A 80 -7.33 3.02 -3.51
CA LEU A 80 -8.30 2.63 -2.50
C LEU A 80 -9.68 3.07 -2.99
N GLY A 81 -10.60 2.13 -3.13
CA GLY A 81 -11.98 2.41 -3.50
C GLY A 81 -12.94 2.03 -2.38
N VAL A 82 -13.92 2.88 -2.11
CA VAL A 82 -15.02 2.58 -1.19
C VAL A 82 -16.28 2.35 -1.98
N GLN A 83 -16.78 1.11 -1.95
CA GLN A 83 -17.99 0.70 -2.66
C GLN A 83 -19.24 1.32 -2.02
N LYS A 84 -20.36 1.31 -2.73
CA LYS A 84 -21.63 1.86 -2.23
C LYS A 84 -22.13 1.18 -0.95
N ASP A 85 -21.80 -0.09 -0.76
CA ASP A 85 -22.10 -0.87 0.46
C ASP A 85 -21.12 -0.61 1.62
N GLY A 86 -20.11 0.24 1.42
CA GLY A 86 -19.07 0.56 2.39
C GLY A 86 -17.86 -0.39 2.38
N LYS A 87 -17.88 -1.43 1.54
CA LYS A 87 -16.73 -2.31 1.39
C LYS A 87 -15.54 -1.56 0.80
N VAL A 88 -14.37 -1.74 1.42
CA VAL A 88 -13.13 -1.09 0.97
C VAL A 88 -12.34 -2.04 0.09
N ASP A 89 -12.07 -1.61 -1.12
CA ASP A 89 -11.21 -2.28 -2.09
C ASP A 89 -9.83 -1.60 -2.11
N VAL A 90 -8.80 -2.38 -1.86
CA VAL A 90 -7.42 -1.88 -1.76
C VAL A 90 -6.55 -2.61 -2.77
N LYS A 91 -5.96 -1.87 -3.70
CA LYS A 91 -5.04 -2.40 -4.70
C LYS A 91 -3.63 -1.86 -4.49
N GLY A 92 -2.64 -2.76 -4.52
CA GLY A 92 -1.22 -2.40 -4.53
C GLY A 92 -0.63 -1.82 -3.23
N LEU A 93 -1.44 -1.47 -2.23
CA LEU A 93 -0.96 -0.86 -0.98
C LEU A 93 -0.26 -1.88 -0.07
N THR A 94 0.89 -1.46 0.49
CA THR A 94 1.79 -2.35 1.25
C THR A 94 1.27 -2.72 2.64
N GLY A 95 0.42 -1.91 3.24
CA GLY A 95 -0.14 -2.15 4.59
C GLY A 95 -0.92 -3.46 4.75
N LYS A 96 -1.41 -4.04 3.64
CA LYS A 96 -2.15 -5.31 3.61
C LYS A 96 -1.25 -6.55 3.60
N LYS A 97 0.07 -6.42 3.41
CA LYS A 97 0.97 -7.57 3.26
C LYS A 97 1.16 -8.31 4.58
N SER A 98 1.20 -9.64 4.53
CA SER A 98 1.27 -10.53 5.70
C SER A 98 2.50 -10.32 6.58
N HIS A 99 3.63 -9.91 5.99
CA HIS A 99 4.89 -9.64 6.71
C HIS A 99 5.02 -8.22 7.28
N THR A 100 3.96 -7.39 7.15
CA THR A 100 3.91 -6.06 7.76
C THR A 100 3.75 -6.19 9.27
N PRO A 101 4.53 -5.46 10.11
CA PRO A 101 4.39 -5.48 11.55
C PRO A 101 2.96 -5.18 12.01
N PRO A 102 2.47 -5.85 13.08
CA PRO A 102 1.11 -5.70 13.57
C PRO A 102 0.68 -4.24 13.80
N PHE A 103 1.53 -3.41 14.41
CA PHE A 103 1.18 -2.00 14.68
C PHE A 103 0.91 -1.18 13.41
N ILE A 104 1.67 -1.40 12.34
CA ILE A 104 1.44 -0.73 11.04
C ILE A 104 0.17 -1.27 10.39
N ARG A 105 -0.03 -2.58 10.45
CA ARG A 105 -1.23 -3.21 9.92
C ARG A 105 -2.48 -2.75 10.65
N LYS A 106 -2.41 -2.62 11.98
CA LYS A 106 -3.49 -2.08 12.80
C LYS A 106 -3.84 -0.65 12.39
N LEU A 107 -2.85 0.25 12.34
CA LEU A 107 -3.03 1.62 11.88
C LEU A 107 -3.62 1.68 10.46
N PHE A 108 -3.16 0.80 9.55
CA PHE A 108 -3.68 0.73 8.19
C PHE A 108 -5.18 0.40 8.17
N TYR A 109 -5.62 -0.59 8.94
CA TYR A 109 -7.05 -0.95 9.01
C TYR A 109 -7.89 0.11 9.72
N GLU A 110 -7.37 0.79 10.74
CA GLU A 110 -8.04 1.92 11.40
C GLU A 110 -8.27 3.08 10.41
N ILE A 111 -7.29 3.39 9.56
CA ILE A 111 -7.44 4.37 8.48
C ILE A 111 -8.50 3.91 7.46
N LEU A 112 -8.46 2.64 7.04
CA LEU A 112 -9.48 2.11 6.13
C LEU A 112 -10.89 2.21 6.73
N GLU A 113 -11.04 1.96 8.02
CA GLU A 113 -12.33 2.09 8.72
C GLU A 113 -12.84 3.54 8.72
N ILE A 114 -11.97 4.51 8.99
CA ILE A 114 -12.34 5.94 8.88
C ILE A 114 -12.81 6.25 7.47
N LEU A 115 -12.04 5.87 6.45
CA LEU A 115 -12.35 6.16 5.06
C LEU A 115 -13.63 5.43 4.58
N SER A 116 -13.89 4.22 5.06
CA SER A 116 -15.09 3.46 4.70
C SER A 116 -16.40 4.16 5.11
N LYS A 117 -16.36 4.99 6.15
CA LYS A 117 -17.53 5.71 6.69
C LYS A 117 -17.84 7.04 5.99
N VAL A 118 -16.91 7.54 5.18
CA VAL A 118 -17.06 8.83 4.47
C VAL A 118 -18.18 8.75 3.43
N GLN A 119 -19.14 9.68 3.48
CA GLN A 119 -20.29 9.76 2.59
C GLN A 119 -20.28 11.01 1.72
N SER A 120 -19.51 12.05 2.09
CA SER A 120 -19.49 13.33 1.43
C SER A 120 -18.07 13.90 1.35
N GLU A 121 -17.87 14.91 0.49
CA GLU A 121 -16.60 15.62 0.34
C GLU A 121 -16.20 16.34 1.65
N ASN A 122 -17.18 16.90 2.38
CA ASN A 122 -16.92 17.51 3.68
C ASN A 122 -16.42 16.49 4.70
N GLU A 123 -17.05 15.31 4.77
CA GLU A 123 -16.58 14.23 5.64
C GLU A 123 -15.20 13.69 5.21
N PHE A 124 -14.92 13.67 3.91
CA PHE A 124 -13.58 13.34 3.41
C PHE A 124 -12.54 14.33 3.92
N SER A 125 -12.85 15.63 3.86
CA SER A 125 -11.97 16.68 4.38
C SER A 125 -11.73 16.53 5.90
N GLN A 126 -12.77 16.20 6.68
CA GLN A 126 -12.63 15.91 8.11
C GLN A 126 -11.82 14.64 8.38
N SER A 127 -11.94 13.64 7.50
CA SER A 127 -11.18 12.39 7.63
C SER A 127 -9.68 12.60 7.46
N LYS A 128 -9.25 13.58 6.65
CA LYS A 128 -7.83 13.96 6.50
C LYS A 128 -7.20 14.31 7.86
N GLN A 129 -7.88 15.15 8.66
CA GLN A 129 -7.39 15.53 9.98
C GLN A 129 -7.26 14.31 10.89
N LYS A 130 -8.29 13.47 10.96
CA LYS A 130 -8.27 12.24 11.79
C LYS A 130 -7.13 11.29 11.41
N VAL A 131 -6.93 11.07 10.12
CA VAL A 131 -5.84 10.24 9.60
C VAL A 131 -4.49 10.84 9.96
N GLY A 132 -4.32 12.15 9.80
CA GLY A 132 -3.09 12.87 10.16
C GLY A 132 -2.77 12.73 11.65
N ASP A 133 -3.76 12.95 12.52
CA ASP A 133 -3.61 12.82 13.97
C ASP A 133 -3.22 11.39 14.39
N MET A 134 -3.83 10.37 13.77
CA MET A 134 -3.49 8.98 14.04
C MET A 134 -2.05 8.66 13.64
N ILE A 135 -1.62 9.03 12.44
CA ILE A 135 -0.23 8.84 11.98
C ILE A 135 0.74 9.51 12.95
N SER A 136 0.46 10.77 13.33
CA SER A 136 1.27 11.52 14.29
C SER A 136 1.37 10.82 15.64
N GLN A 137 0.26 10.30 16.16
CA GLN A 137 0.23 9.60 17.44
C GLN A 137 1.01 8.29 17.41
N TYR A 138 0.85 7.48 16.35
CA TYR A 138 1.62 6.25 16.18
C TYR A 138 3.12 6.52 16.05
N ALA A 139 3.50 7.57 15.32
CA ALA A 139 4.89 8.01 15.19
C ALA A 139 5.49 8.46 16.54
N LYS A 140 4.72 9.22 17.34
CA LYS A 140 5.12 9.60 18.70
C LYS A 140 5.33 8.39 19.59
N ASN A 141 4.39 7.45 19.62
CA ASN A 141 4.48 6.21 20.40
C ASN A 141 5.70 5.37 20.00
N LEU A 142 6.01 5.31 18.70
CA LEU A 142 7.19 4.62 18.18
C LEU A 142 8.49 5.30 18.66
N LYS A 143 8.59 6.61 18.53
CA LYS A 143 9.75 7.39 19.01
C LYS A 143 9.94 7.24 20.53
N ALA A 144 8.85 7.22 21.29
CA ALA A 144 8.85 7.04 22.74
C ALA A 144 9.06 5.56 23.16
N ARG A 145 9.22 4.61 22.22
CA ARG A 145 9.37 3.17 22.49
C ARG A 145 8.23 2.57 23.32
N GLN A 146 7.02 3.09 23.12
CA GLN A 146 5.81 2.65 23.81
C GLN A 146 5.06 1.52 23.08
N ILE A 147 5.52 1.16 21.88
CA ILE A 147 4.95 0.05 21.11
C ILE A 147 5.58 -1.25 21.59
N PRO A 148 4.79 -2.24 22.01
CA PRO A 148 5.29 -3.56 22.43
C PRO A 148 6.09 -4.26 21.34
N LEU A 149 7.12 -5.03 21.72
CA LEU A 149 8.01 -5.70 20.78
C LEU A 149 7.29 -6.66 19.82
N ASN A 150 6.28 -7.37 20.28
CA ASN A 150 5.44 -8.25 19.46
C ASN A 150 4.65 -7.48 18.40
N GLU A 151 4.25 -6.23 18.67
CA GLU A 151 3.59 -5.35 17.70
C GLU A 151 4.58 -4.81 16.64
N LEU A 152 5.86 -4.73 16.98
CA LEU A 152 6.95 -4.35 16.06
C LEU A 152 7.48 -5.52 15.22
N ALA A 153 7.05 -6.76 15.51
CA ALA A 153 7.62 -7.96 14.94
C ALA A 153 7.32 -8.14 13.44
N PHE A 154 8.36 -8.47 12.69
CA PHE A 154 8.22 -9.07 11.36
C PHE A 154 8.15 -10.58 11.53
N ASN A 155 7.11 -11.22 10.99
CA ASN A 155 6.90 -12.66 11.05
C ASN A 155 7.12 -13.25 9.67
N VAL A 156 8.18 -14.05 9.50
CA VAL A 156 8.55 -14.63 8.20
C VAL A 156 8.81 -16.13 8.35
N MET A 157 8.10 -16.93 7.57
CA MET A 157 8.32 -18.37 7.47
C MET A 157 9.60 -18.63 6.66
N ILE A 158 10.49 -19.45 7.16
CA ILE A 158 11.70 -19.84 6.44
C ILE A 158 11.44 -21.02 5.49
N SER A 159 11.97 -20.89 4.27
CA SER A 159 11.79 -21.88 3.21
C SER A 159 12.90 -22.94 3.17
N LYS A 160 14.00 -22.72 3.89
CA LYS A 160 15.17 -23.57 3.97
C LYS A 160 15.80 -23.48 5.36
N ALA A 161 16.64 -24.44 5.72
CA ALA A 161 17.43 -24.33 6.96
C ALA A 161 18.37 -23.11 6.91
N PRO A 162 18.65 -22.44 8.05
CA PRO A 162 19.49 -21.23 8.06
C PRO A 162 20.92 -21.45 7.50
N SER A 163 21.46 -22.65 7.61
CA SER A 163 22.77 -23.05 7.07
C SER A 163 22.83 -23.05 5.54
N GLU A 164 21.72 -23.23 4.85
CA GLU A 164 21.63 -23.25 3.38
C GLU A 164 21.74 -21.87 2.73
N TYR A 165 21.66 -20.79 3.52
CA TYR A 165 21.77 -19.41 3.03
C TYR A 165 23.23 -18.95 3.02
N VAL A 166 23.92 -19.12 1.88
CA VAL A 166 25.37 -18.89 1.75
C VAL A 166 25.69 -17.51 1.17
N LYS A 167 25.06 -17.15 0.03
CA LYS A 167 25.41 -15.92 -0.72
C LYS A 167 24.78 -14.66 -0.14
N THR A 168 23.49 -14.68 0.11
CA THR A 168 22.73 -13.55 0.67
C THR A 168 21.99 -14.03 1.91
N ILE A 169 22.23 -13.37 3.03
CA ILE A 169 21.58 -13.70 4.30
C ILE A 169 20.49 -12.65 4.58
N PRO A 170 19.20 -12.97 4.31
CA PRO A 170 18.09 -12.08 4.61
C PRO A 170 17.96 -11.77 6.10
N GLN A 171 17.22 -10.71 6.46
CA GLN A 171 17.04 -10.26 7.85
C GLN A 171 16.48 -11.36 8.75
N HIS A 172 15.43 -12.06 8.32
CA HIS A 172 14.83 -13.17 9.07
C HIS A 172 15.81 -14.35 9.29
N ILE A 173 16.72 -14.60 8.33
CA ILE A 173 17.74 -15.65 8.49
C ILE A 173 18.83 -15.21 9.47
N ARG A 174 19.21 -13.91 9.48
CA ARG A 174 20.13 -13.39 10.52
C ARG A 174 19.56 -13.55 11.92
N ALA A 175 18.25 -13.28 12.08
CA ALA A 175 17.55 -13.53 13.33
C ALA A 175 17.46 -15.03 13.66
N ALA A 176 17.16 -15.89 12.68
CA ALA A 176 17.13 -17.34 12.86
C ALA A 176 18.47 -17.90 13.37
N LYS A 177 19.59 -17.44 12.80
CA LYS A 177 20.95 -17.83 13.27
C LYS A 177 21.25 -17.44 14.73
N LEU A 178 20.63 -16.39 15.24
CA LEU A 178 20.72 -16.07 16.68
C LEU A 178 19.89 -17.05 17.51
N LEU A 179 18.71 -17.47 17.02
CA LEU A 179 17.87 -18.47 17.68
C LEU A 179 18.48 -19.87 17.71
N GLU A 180 19.30 -20.24 16.72
CA GLU A 180 20.01 -21.53 16.69
C GLU A 180 20.89 -21.73 17.91
N GLN A 181 21.27 -20.68 18.64
CA GLN A 181 21.99 -20.75 19.91
C GLN A 181 21.14 -21.32 21.07
N THR A 182 19.81 -21.24 20.95
CA THR A 182 18.87 -21.63 22.01
C THR A 182 17.96 -22.79 21.63
N ARG A 183 17.69 -22.96 20.33
CA ARG A 183 16.83 -24.04 19.81
C ARG A 183 17.17 -24.40 18.36
N GLU A 184 16.81 -25.61 17.97
CA GLU A 184 16.88 -26.02 16.57
C GLU A 184 15.89 -25.26 15.71
N ILE A 185 16.31 -24.79 14.53
CA ILE A 185 15.48 -24.06 13.57
C ILE A 185 15.35 -24.87 12.28
N LYS A 186 14.12 -25.17 11.87
CA LYS A 186 13.81 -26.02 10.71
C LYS A 186 13.05 -25.24 9.63
N LYS A 187 13.12 -25.75 8.40
CA LYS A 187 12.27 -25.33 7.30
C LYS A 187 10.80 -25.34 7.74
N GLY A 188 10.06 -24.25 7.47
CA GLY A 188 8.68 -24.08 7.85
C GLY A 188 8.48 -23.29 9.15
N ASP A 189 9.54 -23.10 9.96
CA ASP A 189 9.44 -22.30 11.18
C ASP A 189 9.17 -20.83 10.84
N ILE A 190 8.37 -20.17 11.69
CA ILE A 190 8.13 -18.74 11.63
C ILE A 190 9.13 -18.04 12.54
N ILE A 191 9.92 -17.16 11.95
CA ILE A 191 10.88 -16.32 12.66
C ILE A 191 10.25 -14.97 12.91
N SER A 192 10.03 -14.65 14.19
CA SER A 192 9.56 -13.34 14.66
C SER A 192 10.76 -12.51 15.08
N TYR A 193 10.99 -11.40 14.38
CA TYR A 193 12.16 -10.55 14.64
C TYR A 193 11.83 -9.06 14.58
N VAL A 194 12.61 -8.26 15.26
CA VAL A 194 12.56 -6.79 15.25
C VAL A 194 13.84 -6.20 14.66
N LYS A 195 13.74 -4.96 14.16
CA LYS A 195 14.91 -4.18 13.72
C LYS A 195 15.54 -3.49 14.91
N ILE A 196 16.87 -3.61 15.04
CA ILE A 196 17.66 -3.02 16.11
C ILE A 196 18.78 -2.13 15.55
N ILE A 197 19.25 -1.18 16.37
CA ILE A 197 20.28 -0.20 16.00
C ILE A 197 21.63 -0.90 15.74
N ASN A 198 22.00 -1.82 16.62
CA ASN A 198 23.32 -2.49 16.57
C ASN A 198 23.35 -3.65 15.56
N LYS A 199 24.56 -4.04 15.12
CA LYS A 199 24.73 -5.25 14.30
C LYS A 199 24.22 -6.49 15.05
N PRO A 200 23.55 -7.42 14.37
CA PRO A 200 23.39 -7.56 12.91
C PRO A 200 22.19 -6.76 12.32
N GLY A 201 21.62 -5.78 13.01
CA GLY A 201 20.52 -4.92 12.56
C GLY A 201 19.13 -5.54 12.76
N VAL A 202 19.08 -6.77 13.28
CA VAL A 202 17.85 -7.50 13.61
C VAL A 202 18.09 -8.41 14.80
N LYS A 203 17.03 -8.71 15.56
CA LYS A 203 17.08 -9.61 16.70
C LYS A 203 15.75 -10.35 16.84
N PRO A 204 15.73 -11.63 17.23
CA PRO A 204 14.49 -12.32 17.59
C PRO A 204 13.72 -11.54 18.66
N VAL A 205 12.41 -11.51 18.58
CA VAL A 205 11.56 -10.76 19.53
C VAL A 205 11.82 -11.20 20.97
N GLU A 206 11.95 -12.49 21.21
CA GLU A 206 12.20 -13.10 22.52
C GLU A 206 13.57 -12.75 23.14
N MET A 207 14.50 -12.25 22.32
CA MET A 207 15.85 -11.86 22.76
C MET A 207 16.06 -10.34 22.75
N ALA A 208 15.11 -9.58 22.20
CA ALA A 208 15.21 -8.14 22.02
C ALA A 208 14.76 -7.35 23.25
N ARG A 209 15.29 -6.13 23.42
CA ARG A 209 14.87 -5.18 24.42
C ARG A 209 14.37 -3.89 23.79
N PRO A 210 13.43 -3.17 24.42
CA PRO A 210 12.86 -1.93 23.86
C PRO A 210 13.91 -0.85 23.55
N ASP A 211 14.98 -0.78 24.33
CA ASP A 211 16.07 0.21 24.15
C ASP A 211 16.94 -0.06 22.92
N GLU A 212 16.92 -1.28 22.39
CA GLU A 212 17.67 -1.70 21.19
C GLU A 212 16.96 -1.35 19.88
N ILE A 213 15.65 -1.04 19.92
CA ILE A 213 14.81 -0.87 18.72
C ILE A 213 15.29 0.32 17.87
N ASP A 214 15.46 0.07 16.57
CA ASP A 214 15.74 1.08 15.57
C ASP A 214 14.45 1.77 15.11
N SER A 215 13.98 2.75 15.92
CA SER A 215 12.77 3.51 15.62
C SER A 215 12.85 4.24 14.27
N ALA A 216 14.04 4.63 13.80
CA ALA A 216 14.21 5.28 12.51
C ALA A 216 13.83 4.34 11.35
N LYS A 217 14.28 3.08 11.39
CA LYS A 217 13.90 2.06 10.38
C LYS A 217 12.43 1.72 10.37
N TYR A 218 11.76 1.76 11.51
CA TYR A 218 10.30 1.61 11.56
C TYR A 218 9.58 2.85 11.05
N MET A 219 10.13 4.05 11.28
CA MET A 219 9.59 5.29 10.75
C MET A 219 9.66 5.32 9.21
N GLU A 220 10.82 4.95 8.63
CA GLU A 220 10.97 4.78 7.18
C GLU A 220 9.95 3.77 6.62
N PHE A 221 9.68 2.69 7.36
CA PHE A 221 8.70 1.69 6.93
C PHE A 221 7.26 2.20 7.03
N MET A 222 6.91 2.97 8.06
CA MET A 222 5.63 3.68 8.16
C MET A 222 5.46 4.63 6.98
N GLU A 223 6.43 5.50 6.73
CA GLU A 223 6.40 6.46 5.61
C GLU A 223 6.15 5.74 4.29
N SER A 224 6.96 4.73 3.95
CA SER A 224 6.82 3.97 2.70
C SER A 224 5.49 3.24 2.57
N THR A 225 4.83 2.91 3.69
CA THR A 225 3.54 2.23 3.72
C THR A 225 2.38 3.21 3.52
N PHE A 226 2.43 4.36 4.17
CA PHE A 226 1.31 5.31 4.20
C PHE A 226 1.41 6.43 3.17
N ASP A 227 2.61 6.74 2.65
CA ASP A 227 2.84 7.79 1.66
C ASP A 227 1.83 7.77 0.49
N GLN A 228 1.50 6.58 0.01
CA GLN A 228 0.55 6.41 -1.11
C GLN A 228 -0.88 6.84 -0.76
N ILE A 229 -1.32 6.63 0.47
CA ILE A 229 -2.64 7.08 0.94
C ILE A 229 -2.58 8.57 1.26
N LEU A 230 -1.54 8.99 1.96
CA LEU A 230 -1.37 10.37 2.40
C LEU A 230 -1.25 11.34 1.23
N SER A 231 -0.45 11.00 0.21
CA SER A 231 -0.32 11.84 -1.00
C SER A 231 -1.64 12.07 -1.73
N SER A 232 -2.50 11.04 -1.76
CA SER A 232 -3.85 11.15 -2.35
C SER A 232 -4.83 11.98 -1.49
N MET A 233 -4.46 12.26 -0.24
CA MET A 233 -5.20 13.12 0.69
C MET A 233 -4.56 14.49 0.84
N ASP A 234 -3.56 14.85 0.05
CA ASP A 234 -2.73 16.05 0.18
C ASP A 234 -2.07 16.16 1.56
N LEU A 235 -1.69 15.04 2.15
CA LEU A 235 -0.97 14.96 3.42
C LEU A 235 0.47 14.51 3.16
N ASP A 236 1.40 15.11 3.88
CA ASP A 236 2.82 14.78 3.82
C ASP A 236 3.27 14.13 5.14
N PHE A 237 3.87 12.94 5.05
CA PHE A 237 4.28 12.17 6.23
C PHE A 237 5.27 12.92 7.10
N SER A 238 6.28 13.56 6.50
CA SER A 238 7.31 14.30 7.22
C SER A 238 6.73 15.48 8.00
N THR A 239 5.76 16.19 7.41
CA THR A 239 5.02 17.27 8.08
C THR A 239 4.24 16.73 9.28
N LEU A 240 3.53 15.60 9.13
CA LEU A 240 2.73 14.99 10.20
C LEU A 240 3.56 14.56 11.41
N ILE A 241 4.79 14.10 11.19
CA ILE A 241 5.67 13.65 12.28
C ILE A 241 6.60 14.75 12.82
N GLY A 242 6.45 16.00 12.32
CA GLY A 242 7.28 17.13 12.69
C GLY A 242 8.76 16.99 12.28
N ALA A 243 9.02 16.26 11.19
CA ALA A 243 10.36 16.16 10.63
C ALA A 243 10.68 17.42 9.80
N PRO A 244 11.93 17.91 9.81
CA PRO A 244 12.33 19.00 8.93
C PRO A 244 12.15 18.55 7.46
N LYS A 245 11.52 19.39 6.64
CA LYS A 245 11.44 19.12 5.19
C LYS A 245 12.87 19.07 4.65
N GLN A 246 13.24 17.97 4.01
CA GLN A 246 14.39 17.95 3.11
C GLN A 246 14.03 18.83 1.91
N THR A 247 14.47 20.09 1.95
CA THR A 247 14.49 20.94 0.76
C THR A 247 15.57 20.39 -0.15
N GLY A 248 15.20 19.97 -1.36
CA GLY A 248 16.17 19.56 -2.37
C GLY A 248 17.15 20.72 -2.64
N LEU A 249 18.41 20.39 -2.88
CA LEU A 249 19.46 21.37 -3.25
C LEU A 249 19.07 22.29 -4.41
N ASP A 250 18.13 21.86 -5.25
CA ASP A 250 17.63 22.63 -6.39
C ASP A 250 16.95 23.97 -5.99
N GLN A 251 16.43 24.09 -4.77
CA GLN A 251 15.86 25.36 -4.26
C GLN A 251 16.91 26.39 -3.84
N PHE A 252 18.18 25.99 -3.71
CA PHE A 252 19.25 26.89 -3.34
C PHE A 252 19.99 27.51 -4.53
N PHE A 253 19.75 27.03 -5.75
CA PHE A 253 20.48 27.47 -6.95
C PHE A 253 19.70 28.43 -7.84
N TRP A 254 18.45 28.76 -7.54
CA TRP A 254 17.60 29.66 -8.32
C TRP A 254 16.95 30.74 -7.43
N ASN A 255 17.75 31.61 -6.83
CA ASN A 255 17.38 32.95 -6.37
C ASN A 255 18.41 33.96 -6.84
#